data_976768bd100aa92b31513f01ac4e138e
#
_entry.id   976768bd100aa92b31513f01ac4e138e
#
_cell.length_a   1.000
_cell.length_b   1.000
_cell.length_c   1.000
_cell.angle_alpha   90.00
_cell.angle_beta   90.00
_cell.angle_gamma   90.00
#
_symmetry.space_group_name_H-M   'P 1'
#
loop_
_entity.id
_entity.type
_entity.pdbx_description
1 polymer ?
#
loop_
_entity_poly.entity_id
_entity_poly.type
_entity_poly.pdbx_seq_one_letter_code
_entity_poly.pdbx_strand_id
1 'polypeptide(L)'
;MKITQLIGLILAGFVVASVHAAPPFHAQGELSGEVTASSVLLQSRLTATPGPTLDPEGDIPGAKGVACFEWSPTPDFAKAQRTAWLEASAEHDFIVRAHLKGLQPGTRYYYRLVFGPDKSTVQTGPTCEFKTLSAPDDLAPLAFCMGSCMNYHSFLHGKANGGGPVTASAEDKQLGYPVFAAMTKLKPDFFIGTGDIVYYDHPPQTAAHTLVELRRKWHEQFRFPRLIEFFSHTPAYWSKDDHDFRFNDADLGGKKLPEPATGIEIFREQMPIFAAGDRTTPTYRTHRVHKHLQLWFTEGRDYRSPNKQPDGPEKSIWGREQRNWLEQTLQASDATWKVIITPTPMVGPDRNSKVDNHTNLAGFKHEADSFFAWLREQKQDRVLTFCGDRHWQYHSIHPLGVEEFSVGALNDENAIRGEKPGGKGTTDPDGLIRQPYIYREPTGGFLHVTVHGDGRLVLTHHDDHGVVLNSVTKSITTR
;
A
#
# COMPACT_ATOMS: atom_id res chain seq x y z
N MET A 1 -74.29 -20.54 53.32
CA MET A 1 -72.83 -20.30 53.35
C MET A 1 -72.34 -20.19 51.92
N LYS A 2 -72.07 -18.97 51.39
CA LYS A 2 -71.57 -18.76 50.05
C LYS A 2 -70.10 -18.36 50.19
N ILE A 3 -69.19 -19.16 49.62
CA ILE A 3 -67.75 -18.87 49.57
C ILE A 3 -67.45 -18.15 48.25
N THR A 4 -67.06 -16.91 48.35
CA THR A 4 -66.60 -16.09 47.18
C THR A 4 -65.11 -16.29 47.02
N GLN A 5 -64.67 -16.89 45.88
CA GLN A 5 -63.27 -16.97 45.51
C GLN A 5 -62.85 -15.68 44.83
N LEU A 6 -61.84 -15.02 45.39
CA LEU A 6 -61.18 -13.86 44.83
C LEU A 6 -60.01 -14.35 43.94
N ILE A 7 -60.11 -14.15 42.63
CA ILE A 7 -59.04 -14.44 41.68
C ILE A 7 -58.14 -13.17 41.57
N GLY A 8 -56.96 -13.26 42.15
CA GLY A 8 -55.95 -12.22 41.99
C GLY A 8 -55.22 -12.36 40.64
N LEU A 9 -55.34 -11.38 39.76
CA LEU A 9 -54.61 -11.28 38.51
C LEU A 9 -53.20 -10.74 38.80
N ILE A 10 -52.16 -11.54 38.68
CA ILE A 10 -50.75 -11.10 38.75
C ILE A 10 -50.35 -10.65 37.35
N LEU A 11 -50.23 -9.32 37.11
CA LEU A 11 -49.60 -8.76 35.94
C LEU A 11 -48.08 -8.89 36.10
N ALA A 12 -47.47 -9.86 35.42
CA ALA A 12 -46.03 -9.91 35.27
C ALA A 12 -45.58 -8.88 34.21
N GLY A 13 -45.08 -7.74 34.67
CA GLY A 13 -44.42 -6.76 33.80
C GLY A 13 -43.11 -7.32 33.24
N PHE A 14 -43.09 -7.64 31.97
CA PHE A 14 -41.83 -7.91 31.26
C PHE A 14 -41.05 -6.58 31.14
N VAL A 15 -40.02 -6.42 31.95
CA VAL A 15 -38.99 -5.40 31.72
C VAL A 15 -38.12 -5.89 30.56
N VAL A 16 -38.40 -5.37 29.36
CA VAL A 16 -37.50 -5.54 28.21
C VAL A 16 -36.27 -4.69 28.53
N ALA A 17 -35.22 -5.31 29.08
CA ALA A 17 -33.93 -4.67 29.18
C ALA A 17 -33.42 -4.43 27.74
N SER A 18 -33.35 -3.18 27.33
CA SER A 18 -32.71 -2.78 26.08
C SER A 18 -31.24 -3.16 26.21
N VAL A 19 -30.83 -4.22 25.56
CA VAL A 19 -29.42 -4.55 25.42
C VAL A 19 -28.83 -3.48 24.51
N HIS A 20 -28.29 -2.43 25.11
CA HIS A 20 -27.48 -1.47 24.38
C HIS A 20 -26.24 -2.21 23.89
N ALA A 21 -26.04 -2.25 22.58
CA ALA A 21 -24.79 -2.76 22.02
C ALA A 21 -23.63 -1.94 22.62
N ALA A 22 -22.55 -2.63 22.99
CA ALA A 22 -21.35 -1.94 23.45
C ALA A 22 -20.89 -0.95 22.35
N PRO A 23 -20.38 0.23 22.73
CA PRO A 23 -19.91 1.20 21.77
C PRO A 23 -18.77 0.59 20.94
N PRO A 24 -18.76 0.81 19.61
CA PRO A 24 -17.66 0.34 18.79
C PRO A 24 -16.35 1.07 19.10
N PHE A 25 -15.24 0.50 18.65
CA PHE A 25 -13.89 1.08 18.64
C PHE A 25 -13.43 1.25 17.18
N HIS A 26 -12.19 1.71 16.97
CA HIS A 26 -11.53 1.84 15.68
C HIS A 26 -10.06 1.39 15.80
N ALA A 27 -9.85 0.15 16.19
CA ALA A 27 -8.57 -0.42 16.64
C ALA A 27 -7.40 -0.30 15.64
N GLN A 28 -7.68 -0.06 14.37
CA GLN A 28 -6.68 0.08 13.30
C GLN A 28 -6.40 1.56 12.94
N GLY A 29 -7.03 2.50 13.64
CA GLY A 29 -6.89 3.93 13.36
C GLY A 29 -7.54 4.36 12.05
N GLU A 30 -7.12 5.51 11.56
CA GLU A 30 -7.60 6.13 10.34
C GLU A 30 -6.51 6.12 9.28
N LEU A 31 -6.91 5.90 8.02
CA LEU A 31 -6.06 5.99 6.85
C LEU A 31 -6.52 7.13 5.95
N SER A 32 -5.59 7.89 5.40
CA SER A 32 -5.85 8.79 4.29
C SER A 32 -5.12 8.29 3.03
N GLY A 33 -5.77 8.38 1.87
CA GLY A 33 -5.20 7.87 0.62
C GLY A 33 -5.56 8.71 -0.59
N GLU A 34 -4.84 8.47 -1.69
CA GLU A 34 -5.08 9.10 -3.00
C GLU A 34 -5.19 10.63 -2.91
N VAL A 35 -4.31 11.25 -2.10
CA VAL A 35 -4.31 12.70 -1.93
C VAL A 35 -3.97 13.39 -3.25
N THR A 36 -4.73 14.43 -3.58
CA THR A 36 -4.48 15.31 -4.73
C THR A 36 -4.36 16.76 -4.26
N ALA A 37 -4.25 17.71 -5.17
CA ALA A 37 -4.30 19.13 -4.84
C ALA A 37 -5.67 19.56 -4.27
N SER A 38 -6.75 18.77 -4.48
CA SER A 38 -8.11 19.18 -4.12
C SER A 38 -8.99 18.07 -3.53
N SER A 39 -8.43 16.90 -3.25
CA SER A 39 -9.20 15.77 -2.73
C SER A 39 -8.36 14.80 -1.93
N VAL A 40 -9.01 13.96 -1.11
CA VAL A 40 -8.43 12.85 -0.36
C VAL A 40 -9.50 11.82 -0.05
N LEU A 41 -9.12 10.55 0.01
CA LEU A 41 -9.94 9.49 0.60
C LEU A 41 -9.59 9.33 2.07
N LEU A 42 -10.60 9.28 2.93
CA LEU A 42 -10.47 8.95 4.35
C LEU A 42 -11.14 7.61 4.62
N GLN A 43 -10.50 6.77 5.42
CA GLN A 43 -11.00 5.44 5.77
C GLN A 43 -10.75 5.13 7.24
N SER A 44 -11.68 4.41 7.85
CA SER A 44 -11.51 3.74 9.14
C SER A 44 -12.34 2.45 9.17
N ARG A 45 -12.06 1.56 10.11
CA ARG A 45 -12.79 0.33 10.34
C ARG A 45 -13.34 0.32 11.77
N LEU A 46 -14.65 0.12 11.95
CA LEU A 46 -15.22 -0.04 13.29
C LEU A 46 -14.98 -1.46 13.81
N THR A 47 -14.55 -1.56 15.07
CA THR A 47 -14.15 -2.81 15.71
C THR A 47 -14.88 -3.04 17.01
N ALA A 48 -15.02 -4.30 17.42
CA ALA A 48 -15.65 -4.67 18.68
C ALA A 48 -14.71 -4.56 19.89
N THR A 49 -13.39 -4.43 19.63
CA THR A 49 -12.34 -4.29 20.65
C THR A 49 -11.46 -3.09 20.35
N PRO A 50 -10.81 -2.50 21.36
CA PRO A 50 -9.95 -1.35 21.16
C PRO A 50 -8.60 -1.69 20.48
N GLY A 51 -8.26 -2.99 20.30
CA GLY A 51 -6.93 -3.41 19.85
C GLY A 51 -5.84 -3.09 20.90
N PRO A 52 -4.57 -3.25 20.56
CA PRO A 52 -4.05 -3.97 19.39
C PRO A 52 -4.02 -5.49 19.53
N THR A 53 -4.54 -6.04 20.65
CA THR A 53 -4.54 -7.48 20.94
C THR A 53 -5.55 -8.19 20.03
N LEU A 54 -5.07 -9.24 19.38
CA LEU A 54 -5.92 -10.14 18.59
C LEU A 54 -6.75 -11.03 19.51
N ASP A 55 -7.92 -11.45 19.04
CA ASP A 55 -8.74 -12.46 19.68
C ASP A 55 -8.11 -13.87 19.59
N PRO A 56 -8.70 -14.92 20.20
CA PRO A 56 -8.18 -16.29 20.11
C PRO A 56 -8.09 -16.84 18.68
N GLU A 57 -8.89 -16.31 17.76
CA GLU A 57 -8.91 -16.68 16.35
C GLU A 57 -7.85 -15.93 15.54
N GLY A 58 -7.10 -15.01 16.16
CA GLY A 58 -6.06 -14.19 15.54
C GLY A 58 -6.63 -13.01 14.75
N ASP A 59 -7.77 -12.43 15.17
CA ASP A 59 -8.47 -11.36 14.50
C ASP A 59 -8.69 -10.12 15.41
N ILE A 60 -9.09 -9.01 14.81
CA ILE A 60 -9.75 -7.88 15.47
C ILE A 60 -11.20 -7.85 14.97
N PRO A 61 -12.15 -8.35 15.75
CA PRO A 61 -13.54 -8.44 15.31
C PRO A 61 -14.12 -7.07 14.96
N GLY A 62 -14.85 -7.00 13.85
CA GLY A 62 -15.56 -5.78 13.46
C GLY A 62 -16.84 -5.55 14.26
N ALA A 63 -17.31 -4.32 14.29
CA ALA A 63 -18.56 -3.94 14.96
C ALA A 63 -19.46 -3.10 14.07
N LYS A 64 -20.75 -3.39 14.08
CA LYS A 64 -21.76 -2.54 13.45
C LYS A 64 -21.82 -1.19 14.16
N GLY A 65 -22.04 -0.14 13.39
CA GLY A 65 -22.20 1.21 13.91
C GLY A 65 -22.35 2.23 12.79
N VAL A 66 -22.28 3.48 13.17
CA VAL A 66 -22.28 4.60 12.24
C VAL A 66 -21.07 5.48 12.50
N ALA A 67 -20.54 6.09 11.45
CA ALA A 67 -19.44 7.02 11.55
C ALA A 67 -19.54 8.16 10.54
N CYS A 68 -18.92 9.29 10.84
CA CYS A 68 -18.62 10.33 9.87
C CYS A 68 -17.22 10.89 10.14
N PHE A 69 -16.60 11.45 9.13
CA PHE A 69 -15.35 12.19 9.31
C PHE A 69 -15.67 13.68 9.53
N GLU A 70 -15.09 14.23 10.57
CA GLU A 70 -15.04 15.66 10.83
C GLU A 70 -13.65 16.16 10.43
N TRP A 71 -13.58 17.27 9.68
CA TRP A 71 -12.33 17.80 9.16
C TRP A 71 -12.28 19.32 9.17
N SER A 72 -11.08 19.89 9.32
CA SER A 72 -10.87 21.33 9.47
C SER A 72 -9.47 21.73 8.95
N PRO A 73 -9.29 22.96 8.43
CA PRO A 73 -7.95 23.50 8.16
C PRO A 73 -7.19 23.89 9.44
N THR A 74 -7.83 23.86 10.63
CA THR A 74 -7.18 24.20 11.90
C THR A 74 -7.38 23.09 12.93
N PRO A 75 -6.38 22.84 13.82
CA PRO A 75 -6.41 21.72 14.76
C PRO A 75 -7.43 21.85 15.88
N ASP A 76 -7.98 23.04 16.11
CA ASP A 76 -9.04 23.30 17.10
C ASP A 76 -10.44 22.96 16.60
N PHE A 77 -10.57 22.58 15.32
CA PHE A 77 -11.85 22.29 14.67
C PHE A 77 -12.89 23.44 14.72
N ALA A 78 -12.44 24.69 14.91
CA ALA A 78 -13.34 25.85 14.98
C ALA A 78 -14.19 26.06 13.72
N LYS A 79 -13.71 25.58 12.57
CA LYS A 79 -14.40 25.61 11.26
C LYS A 79 -14.60 24.21 10.69
N ALA A 80 -14.93 23.26 11.56
CA ALA A 80 -15.09 21.88 11.17
C ALA A 80 -16.25 21.69 10.19
N GLN A 81 -16.03 20.84 9.21
CA GLN A 81 -17.03 20.30 8.31
C GLN A 81 -17.18 18.80 8.60
N ARG A 82 -18.30 18.22 8.20
CA ARG A 82 -18.58 16.79 8.39
C ARG A 82 -19.01 16.16 7.07
N THR A 83 -18.61 14.92 6.88
CA THR A 83 -19.16 14.07 5.82
C THR A 83 -20.58 13.65 6.15
N ALA A 84 -21.28 13.05 5.20
CA ALA A 84 -22.47 12.29 5.52
C ALA A 84 -22.14 11.15 6.50
N TRP A 85 -23.15 10.68 7.24
CA TRP A 85 -23.04 9.49 8.07
C TRP A 85 -22.93 8.25 7.19
N LEU A 86 -22.00 7.39 7.53
CA LEU A 86 -21.68 6.12 6.87
C LEU A 86 -22.04 4.97 7.82
N GLU A 87 -22.55 3.87 7.27
CA GLU A 87 -22.85 2.67 8.03
C GLU A 87 -21.69 1.66 7.92
N ALA A 88 -21.23 1.18 9.06
CA ALA A 88 -20.26 0.10 9.16
C ALA A 88 -21.00 -1.24 9.20
N SER A 89 -20.82 -2.07 8.17
CA SER A 89 -21.51 -3.36 8.03
C SER A 89 -20.52 -4.50 7.74
N ALA A 90 -20.93 -5.72 8.10
CA ALA A 90 -20.12 -6.91 7.85
C ALA A 90 -19.91 -7.18 6.35
N GLU A 91 -20.80 -6.71 5.49
CA GLU A 91 -20.68 -6.85 4.03
C GLU A 91 -19.39 -6.21 3.52
N HIS A 92 -19.03 -5.05 4.09
CA HIS A 92 -17.84 -4.27 3.73
C HIS A 92 -16.80 -4.27 4.85
N ASP A 93 -16.68 -5.37 5.59
CA ASP A 93 -15.71 -5.54 6.68
C ASP A 93 -15.76 -4.41 7.73
N PHE A 94 -16.93 -3.82 7.95
CA PHE A 94 -17.14 -2.67 8.86
C PHE A 94 -16.28 -1.43 8.52
N ILE A 95 -15.77 -1.35 7.30
CA ILE A 95 -15.02 -0.21 6.79
C ILE A 95 -15.99 0.92 6.43
N VAL A 96 -15.63 2.13 6.85
CA VAL A 96 -16.27 3.38 6.46
C VAL A 96 -15.26 4.20 5.64
N ARG A 97 -15.67 4.69 4.48
CA ARG A 97 -14.81 5.43 3.57
C ARG A 97 -15.51 6.65 3.01
N ALA A 98 -14.85 7.81 3.09
CA ALA A 98 -15.34 9.07 2.56
C ALA A 98 -14.36 9.66 1.54
N HIS A 99 -14.89 10.35 0.54
CA HIS A 99 -14.10 11.09 -0.44
C HIS A 99 -14.31 12.58 -0.25
N LEU A 100 -13.34 13.28 0.33
CA LEU A 100 -13.34 14.73 0.45
C LEU A 100 -12.89 15.35 -0.88
N LYS A 101 -13.61 16.38 -1.32
CA LYS A 101 -13.36 17.12 -2.56
C LYS A 101 -13.45 18.63 -2.31
N GLY A 102 -12.89 19.42 -3.23
CA GLY A 102 -12.92 20.89 -3.13
C GLY A 102 -11.98 21.45 -2.06
N LEU A 103 -10.95 20.68 -1.70
CA LEU A 103 -9.89 21.10 -0.79
C LEU A 103 -8.97 22.15 -1.45
N GLN A 104 -8.30 22.96 -0.63
CA GLN A 104 -7.31 23.91 -1.11
C GLN A 104 -5.96 23.23 -1.34
N PRO A 105 -5.23 23.54 -2.43
CA PRO A 105 -3.90 22.99 -2.67
C PRO A 105 -2.88 23.38 -1.59
N GLY A 106 -1.89 22.52 -1.35
CA GLY A 106 -0.77 22.77 -0.44
C GLY A 106 -1.16 22.98 1.02
N THR A 107 -2.37 22.57 1.40
CA THR A 107 -2.97 22.90 2.69
C THR A 107 -2.98 21.67 3.59
N ARG A 108 -2.56 21.87 4.85
CA ARG A 108 -2.71 20.87 5.91
C ARG A 108 -4.13 20.89 6.42
N TYR A 109 -4.73 19.71 6.54
CA TYR A 109 -6.03 19.49 7.14
C TYR A 109 -5.91 18.53 8.32
N TYR A 110 -6.71 18.78 9.34
CA TYR A 110 -6.89 17.91 10.50
C TYR A 110 -8.23 17.21 10.37
N TYR A 111 -8.28 15.94 10.71
CA TYR A 111 -9.53 15.17 10.65
C TYR A 111 -9.60 14.19 11.80
N ARG A 112 -10.81 13.74 12.09
CA ARG A 112 -11.07 12.74 13.13
C ARG A 112 -12.34 11.97 12.80
N LEU A 113 -12.41 10.74 13.28
CA LEU A 113 -13.62 9.93 13.19
C LEU A 113 -14.59 10.31 14.30
N VAL A 114 -15.86 10.51 13.98
CA VAL A 114 -16.97 10.60 14.91
C VAL A 114 -17.83 9.37 14.69
N PHE A 115 -17.98 8.50 15.69
CA PHE A 115 -18.54 7.17 15.51
C PHE A 115 -19.27 6.67 16.76
N GLY A 116 -20.17 5.71 16.58
CA GLY A 116 -20.94 5.13 17.68
C GLY A 116 -21.89 4.02 17.21
N PRO A 117 -22.63 3.41 18.12
CA PRO A 117 -23.65 2.42 17.76
C PRO A 117 -24.79 3.05 16.94
N ASP A 118 -25.07 4.33 17.14
CA ASP A 118 -26.04 5.14 16.41
C ASP A 118 -25.64 6.62 16.44
N LYS A 119 -26.40 7.48 15.70
CA LYS A 119 -26.11 8.92 15.57
C LYS A 119 -26.35 9.74 16.83
N SER A 120 -27.03 9.18 17.82
CA SER A 120 -27.36 9.85 19.10
C SER A 120 -26.29 9.54 20.18
N THR A 121 -25.57 8.44 20.05
CA THR A 121 -24.58 7.96 20.99
C THR A 121 -23.23 7.84 20.30
N VAL A 122 -22.49 8.94 20.20
CA VAL A 122 -21.22 9.00 19.48
C VAL A 122 -20.06 9.40 20.38
N GLN A 123 -18.88 8.96 19.99
CA GLN A 123 -17.59 9.38 20.53
C GLN A 123 -16.71 9.90 19.39
N THR A 124 -15.63 10.58 19.75
CA THR A 124 -14.69 11.18 18.81
C THR A 124 -13.32 10.54 18.98
N GLY A 125 -12.75 10.09 17.88
CA GLY A 125 -11.42 9.53 17.81
C GLY A 125 -10.31 10.60 17.94
N PRO A 126 -9.03 10.19 17.89
CA PRO A 126 -7.89 11.09 17.90
C PRO A 126 -7.88 12.01 16.67
N THR A 127 -7.14 13.10 16.78
CA THR A 127 -6.90 13.99 15.65
C THR A 127 -5.81 13.41 14.76
N CYS A 128 -6.14 13.21 13.50
CA CYS A 128 -5.25 12.83 12.42
C CYS A 128 -5.03 14.02 11.50
N GLU A 129 -4.08 13.91 10.57
CA GLU A 129 -3.82 14.97 9.60
C GLU A 129 -3.42 14.43 8.22
N PHE A 130 -3.61 15.24 7.21
CA PHE A 130 -3.03 15.07 5.88
C PHE A 130 -2.71 16.43 5.28
N LYS A 131 -1.84 16.47 4.29
CA LYS A 131 -1.57 17.66 3.50
C LYS A 131 -1.96 17.38 2.04
N THR A 132 -2.77 18.27 1.44
CA THR A 132 -3.03 18.21 0.00
C THR A 132 -1.76 18.49 -0.78
N LEU A 133 -1.63 17.89 -1.97
CA LEU A 133 -0.56 18.25 -2.89
C LEU A 133 -0.64 19.74 -3.22
N SER A 134 0.50 20.36 -3.49
CA SER A 134 0.56 21.72 -4.02
C SER A 134 -0.11 21.81 -5.39
N ALA A 135 -0.39 23.03 -5.84
CA ALA A 135 -0.84 23.24 -7.21
C ALA A 135 0.21 22.68 -8.21
N PRO A 136 -0.22 22.20 -9.39
CA PRO A 136 0.69 21.55 -10.35
C PRO A 136 1.92 22.35 -10.75
N ASP A 137 1.84 23.69 -10.71
CA ASP A 137 2.94 24.60 -11.05
C ASP A 137 3.75 25.09 -9.84
N ASP A 138 3.42 24.66 -8.63
CA ASP A 138 4.14 25.01 -7.42
C ASP A 138 5.51 24.32 -7.40
N LEU A 139 6.50 25.05 -6.88
CA LEU A 139 7.89 24.63 -6.75
C LEU A 139 8.28 24.32 -5.29
N ALA A 140 7.33 24.33 -4.36
CA ALA A 140 7.60 23.96 -2.97
C ALA A 140 8.18 22.52 -2.91
N PRO A 141 9.27 22.30 -2.16
CA PRO A 141 9.85 20.96 -2.05
C PRO A 141 8.81 19.94 -1.59
N LEU A 142 8.91 18.72 -2.14
CA LEU A 142 8.04 17.59 -1.80
C LEU A 142 8.91 16.39 -1.47
N ALA A 143 8.56 15.66 -0.40
CA ALA A 143 9.24 14.45 0.00
C ALA A 143 8.27 13.31 0.24
N PHE A 144 8.65 12.09 -0.14
CA PHE A 144 7.85 10.89 0.12
C PHE A 144 8.72 9.68 0.42
N CYS A 145 8.14 8.72 1.12
CA CYS A 145 8.74 7.42 1.36
C CYS A 145 8.01 6.34 0.55
N MET A 146 8.74 5.29 0.20
CA MET A 146 8.21 4.15 -0.55
C MET A 146 8.71 2.84 0.05
N GLY A 147 7.82 1.85 0.16
CA GLY A 147 8.12 0.55 0.72
C GLY A 147 7.26 -0.57 0.15
N SER A 148 7.67 -1.81 0.42
CA SER A 148 7.05 -3.05 -0.09
C SER A 148 7.34 -4.23 0.84
N CYS A 149 6.67 -5.35 0.63
CA CYS A 149 7.03 -6.65 1.23
C CYS A 149 7.01 -6.68 2.76
N MET A 150 5.87 -6.31 3.37
CA MET A 150 5.63 -6.36 4.81
C MET A 150 5.15 -7.76 5.25
N ASN A 151 6.04 -8.71 5.43
CA ASN A 151 5.68 -10.07 5.82
C ASN A 151 5.47 -10.18 7.34
N TYR A 152 4.21 -10.12 7.77
CA TYR A 152 3.79 -10.21 9.17
C TYR A 152 4.31 -11.47 9.89
N HIS A 153 4.21 -12.64 9.24
CA HIS A 153 4.65 -13.89 9.85
C HIS A 153 6.17 -13.90 10.06
N SER A 154 6.95 -13.50 9.05
CA SER A 154 8.41 -13.42 9.17
C SER A 154 8.83 -12.42 10.23
N PHE A 155 8.16 -11.28 10.31
CA PHE A 155 8.42 -10.25 11.33
C PHE A 155 8.24 -10.79 12.75
N LEU A 156 7.18 -11.52 13.03
CA LEU A 156 6.90 -12.05 14.38
C LEU A 156 7.71 -13.29 14.74
N HIS A 157 8.01 -14.15 13.77
CA HIS A 157 8.55 -15.49 14.03
C HIS A 157 9.96 -15.70 13.50
N GLY A 158 10.53 -14.70 12.82
CA GLY A 158 11.84 -14.78 12.19
C GLY A 158 11.75 -15.26 10.74
N LYS A 159 12.89 -15.29 10.08
CA LYS A 159 13.03 -15.38 8.64
C LYS A 159 12.41 -16.63 8.03
N ALA A 160 11.49 -16.45 7.07
CA ALA A 160 10.88 -17.51 6.29
C ALA A 160 11.76 -18.02 5.14
N ASN A 161 12.70 -17.22 4.62
CA ASN A 161 13.38 -17.42 3.34
C ASN A 161 14.91 -17.62 3.44
N GLY A 162 15.39 -18.44 4.40
CA GLY A 162 16.75 -19.01 4.32
C GLY A 162 17.94 -18.06 4.53
N GLY A 163 17.77 -16.95 5.17
CA GLY A 163 18.87 -16.16 5.73
C GLY A 163 18.97 -16.38 7.24
N GLY A 164 20.09 -16.06 7.88
CA GLY A 164 20.35 -16.32 9.30
C GLY A 164 19.21 -15.89 10.27
N PRO A 165 19.32 -16.20 11.57
CA PRO A 165 18.25 -15.98 12.54
C PRO A 165 18.09 -14.49 12.87
N VAL A 166 17.48 -13.73 11.97
CA VAL A 166 17.05 -12.38 12.24
C VAL A 166 15.63 -12.46 12.80
N THR A 167 15.43 -11.94 13.99
CA THR A 167 14.11 -11.85 14.62
C THR A 167 13.94 -10.46 15.20
N ALA A 168 12.77 -9.86 15.01
CA ALA A 168 12.42 -8.60 15.63
C ALA A 168 12.54 -8.67 17.15
N SER A 169 12.89 -7.55 17.79
CA SER A 169 12.92 -7.43 19.24
C SER A 169 11.53 -7.63 19.85
N ALA A 170 11.46 -7.91 21.15
CA ALA A 170 10.16 -8.02 21.83
C ALA A 170 9.37 -6.70 21.78
N GLU A 171 10.05 -5.55 21.83
CA GLU A 171 9.45 -4.24 21.67
C GLU A 171 8.89 -4.04 20.27
N ASP A 172 9.68 -4.38 19.23
CA ASP A 172 9.23 -4.22 17.84
C ASP A 172 8.03 -5.12 17.54
N LYS A 173 8.01 -6.37 18.03
CA LYS A 173 6.86 -7.26 17.90
C LYS A 173 5.59 -6.70 18.52
N GLN A 174 5.72 -5.89 19.56
CA GLN A 174 4.59 -5.22 20.22
C GLN A 174 4.18 -3.94 19.48
N LEU A 175 5.14 -3.11 19.08
CA LEU A 175 4.89 -1.79 18.48
C LEU A 175 4.72 -1.84 16.95
N GLY A 176 5.19 -2.89 16.30
CA GLY A 176 5.23 -3.03 14.85
C GLY A 176 6.56 -2.60 14.22
N TYR A 177 6.66 -2.71 12.94
CA TYR A 177 7.88 -2.53 12.14
C TYR A 177 8.63 -1.23 12.49
N PRO A 178 9.93 -1.28 12.82
CA PRO A 178 10.73 -0.10 13.18
C PRO A 178 10.82 0.93 12.05
N VAL A 179 10.72 0.49 10.80
CA VAL A 179 10.76 1.33 9.61
C VAL A 179 9.73 2.47 9.64
N PHE A 180 8.53 2.25 10.18
CA PHE A 180 7.51 3.31 10.29
C PHE A 180 7.92 4.40 11.27
N ALA A 181 8.57 4.05 12.38
CA ALA A 181 9.14 5.04 13.30
C ALA A 181 10.30 5.83 12.65
N ALA A 182 11.08 5.19 11.78
CA ALA A 182 12.13 5.86 11.02
C ALA A 182 11.55 6.85 9.99
N MET A 183 10.55 6.42 9.22
CA MET A 183 9.88 7.27 8.23
C MET A 183 9.12 8.43 8.87
N THR A 184 8.48 8.25 10.03
CA THR A 184 7.80 9.32 10.78
C THR A 184 8.75 10.49 11.10
N LYS A 185 10.01 10.21 11.43
CA LYS A 185 11.02 11.26 11.68
C LYS A 185 11.36 12.10 10.45
N LEU A 186 11.20 11.54 9.25
CA LEU A 186 11.43 12.24 7.98
C LEU A 186 10.25 13.12 7.56
N LYS A 187 9.07 12.93 8.16
CA LYS A 187 7.83 13.70 7.90
C LYS A 187 7.49 13.76 6.40
N PRO A 188 7.35 12.63 5.71
CA PRO A 188 7.05 12.63 4.29
C PRO A 188 5.67 13.25 4.02
N ASP A 189 5.50 13.91 2.87
CA ASP A 189 4.21 14.44 2.42
C ASP A 189 3.22 13.30 2.10
N PHE A 190 3.73 12.11 1.70
CA PHE A 190 2.95 10.89 1.50
C PHE A 190 3.84 9.63 1.51
N PHE A 191 3.20 8.48 1.56
CA PHE A 191 3.83 7.16 1.44
C PHE A 191 3.34 6.44 0.18
N ILE A 192 4.19 5.59 -0.42
CA ILE A 192 3.82 4.68 -1.50
C ILE A 192 4.06 3.25 -1.05
N GLY A 193 3.00 2.45 -0.98
CA GLY A 193 3.08 1.01 -0.79
C GLY A 193 2.98 0.29 -2.13
N THR A 194 4.03 -0.45 -2.53
CA THR A 194 4.13 -1.08 -3.86
C THR A 194 3.81 -2.56 -3.87
N GLY A 195 2.82 -2.97 -3.11
CA GLY A 195 2.40 -4.37 -3.04
C GLY A 195 3.11 -5.16 -1.94
N ASP A 196 2.65 -6.40 -1.76
CA ASP A 196 3.06 -7.28 -0.67
C ASP A 196 2.86 -6.64 0.71
N ILE A 197 1.77 -5.92 0.85
CA ILE A 197 1.38 -5.25 2.10
C ILE A 197 0.93 -6.28 3.13
N VAL A 198 0.27 -7.36 2.65
CA VAL A 198 -0.09 -8.54 3.43
C VAL A 198 0.25 -9.81 2.64
N TYR A 199 0.47 -10.91 3.36
CA TYR A 199 0.84 -12.20 2.79
C TYR A 199 -0.27 -13.20 3.06
N TYR A 200 -1.15 -13.45 2.09
CA TYR A 200 -2.25 -14.41 2.23
C TYR A 200 -1.76 -15.85 2.38
N ASP A 201 -0.63 -16.18 1.78
CA ASP A 201 -0.04 -17.51 1.73
C ASP A 201 1.02 -17.76 2.82
N HIS A 202 1.24 -16.83 3.75
CA HIS A 202 2.18 -16.99 4.84
C HIS A 202 1.49 -17.00 6.23
N PRO A 203 1.85 -17.96 7.13
CA PRO A 203 2.66 -19.13 6.81
C PRO A 203 1.87 -20.13 5.95
N PRO A 204 2.54 -21.00 5.18
CA PRO A 204 1.84 -21.92 4.26
C PRO A 204 0.80 -22.85 4.93
N GLN A 205 1.02 -23.18 6.21
CA GLN A 205 0.13 -24.08 6.99
C GLN A 205 -1.23 -23.43 7.32
N THR A 206 -1.27 -22.11 7.37
CA THR A 206 -2.48 -21.30 7.66
C THR A 206 -2.68 -20.23 6.61
N ALA A 207 -2.41 -20.58 5.34
CA ALA A 207 -2.68 -19.72 4.21
C ALA A 207 -4.16 -19.33 4.14
N ALA A 208 -4.44 -18.07 3.87
CA ALA A 208 -5.79 -17.54 3.76
C ALA A 208 -6.42 -17.91 2.39
N HIS A 209 -7.59 -18.51 2.42
CA HIS A 209 -8.30 -18.97 1.22
C HIS A 209 -9.73 -18.41 1.12
N THR A 210 -10.34 -18.08 2.26
CA THR A 210 -11.70 -17.57 2.35
C THR A 210 -11.70 -16.06 2.58
N LEU A 211 -12.82 -15.41 2.27
CA LEU A 211 -13.02 -13.97 2.49
C LEU A 211 -12.66 -13.54 3.93
N VAL A 212 -13.08 -14.31 4.93
CA VAL A 212 -12.82 -14.02 6.34
C VAL A 212 -11.32 -14.11 6.66
N GLU A 213 -10.64 -15.15 6.17
CA GLU A 213 -9.20 -15.34 6.39
C GLU A 213 -8.38 -14.27 5.69
N LEU A 214 -8.77 -13.85 4.46
CA LEU A 214 -8.11 -12.77 3.73
C LEU A 214 -8.23 -11.43 4.48
N ARG A 215 -9.43 -11.06 4.94
CA ARG A 215 -9.67 -9.86 5.74
C ARG A 215 -8.84 -9.85 7.02
N ARG A 216 -8.72 -11.00 7.69
CA ARG A 216 -7.91 -11.16 8.90
C ARG A 216 -6.44 -10.79 8.68
N LYS A 217 -5.84 -11.10 7.51
CA LYS A 217 -4.47 -10.69 7.16
C LYS A 217 -4.28 -9.17 7.17
N TRP A 218 -5.28 -8.42 6.77
CA TRP A 218 -5.27 -6.97 6.86
C TRP A 218 -5.46 -6.48 8.30
N HIS A 219 -6.32 -7.15 9.07
CA HIS A 219 -6.55 -6.77 10.46
C HIS A 219 -5.30 -6.97 11.32
N GLU A 220 -4.63 -8.13 11.20
CA GLU A 220 -3.40 -8.39 11.94
C GLU A 220 -2.25 -7.46 11.54
N GLN A 221 -2.18 -7.02 10.28
CA GLN A 221 -1.15 -6.14 9.77
C GLN A 221 -1.31 -4.70 10.27
N PHE A 222 -2.51 -4.15 10.16
CA PHE A 222 -2.76 -2.72 10.44
C PHE A 222 -3.10 -2.41 11.91
N ARG A 223 -2.98 -3.37 12.82
CA ARG A 223 -3.19 -3.15 14.27
C ARG A 223 -2.00 -2.55 15.00
N PHE A 224 -0.83 -2.55 14.39
CA PHE A 224 0.39 -2.14 15.06
C PHE A 224 0.44 -0.64 15.37
N PRO A 225 0.83 -0.24 16.61
CA PRO A 225 0.87 1.16 17.00
C PRO A 225 1.68 2.06 16.08
N ARG A 226 2.86 1.61 15.60
CA ARG A 226 3.70 2.40 14.69
C ARG A 226 3.06 2.63 13.32
N LEU A 227 2.28 1.67 12.80
CA LEU A 227 1.54 1.85 11.56
C LEU A 227 0.39 2.85 11.77
N ILE A 228 -0.37 2.70 12.85
CA ILE A 228 -1.46 3.61 13.20
C ILE A 228 -0.93 5.04 13.33
N GLU A 229 0.15 5.24 14.09
CA GLU A 229 0.79 6.55 14.25
C GLU A 229 1.26 7.12 12.91
N PHE A 230 1.96 6.35 12.09
CA PHE A 230 2.47 6.82 10.80
C PHE A 230 1.34 7.22 9.85
N PHE A 231 0.34 6.36 9.66
CA PHE A 231 -0.75 6.62 8.72
C PHE A 231 -1.79 7.63 9.22
N SER A 232 -1.83 7.92 10.53
CA SER A 232 -2.64 9.02 11.05
C SER A 232 -2.15 10.40 10.60
N HIS A 233 -0.88 10.50 10.14
CA HIS A 233 -0.24 11.76 9.73
C HIS A 233 0.24 11.75 8.27
N THR A 234 0.25 10.60 7.61
CA THR A 234 0.85 10.44 6.28
C THR A 234 -0.14 9.77 5.33
N PRO A 235 -0.67 10.49 4.34
CA PRO A 235 -1.51 9.88 3.31
C PRO A 235 -0.72 8.88 2.46
N ALA A 236 -1.40 7.87 1.90
CA ALA A 236 -0.73 6.83 1.16
C ALA A 236 -1.36 6.55 -0.21
N TYR A 237 -0.49 6.13 -1.15
CA TYR A 237 -0.87 5.52 -2.42
C TYR A 237 -0.52 4.05 -2.37
N TRP A 238 -1.43 3.18 -2.80
CA TRP A 238 -1.28 1.75 -2.67
C TRP A 238 -1.35 1.04 -4.00
N SER A 239 -0.48 0.07 -4.20
CA SER A 239 -0.56 -0.95 -5.24
C SER A 239 -0.56 -2.32 -4.59
N LYS A 240 -1.00 -3.36 -5.30
CA LYS A 240 -0.88 -4.74 -4.86
C LYS A 240 0.14 -5.49 -5.70
N ASP A 241 0.66 -6.59 -5.15
CA ASP A 241 1.44 -7.55 -5.89
C ASP A 241 0.88 -8.98 -5.68
N ASP A 242 1.68 -10.02 -5.73
CA ASP A 242 1.19 -11.39 -5.76
C ASP A 242 0.68 -11.90 -4.41
N HIS A 243 1.33 -11.55 -3.29
CA HIS A 243 0.96 -12.02 -1.95
C HIS A 243 -0.31 -11.38 -1.41
N ASP A 244 -0.57 -10.11 -1.72
CA ASP A 244 -1.81 -9.42 -1.38
C ASP A 244 -2.86 -9.45 -2.50
N PHE A 245 -2.56 -10.20 -3.58
CA PHE A 245 -3.49 -10.63 -4.59
C PHE A 245 -3.95 -12.08 -4.33
N ARG A 246 -3.03 -13.04 -4.24
CA ARG A 246 -3.35 -14.47 -4.05
C ARG A 246 -2.28 -15.23 -3.28
N PHE A 247 -1.12 -15.44 -3.88
CA PHE A 247 0.02 -16.24 -3.36
C PHE A 247 1.26 -15.99 -4.23
N ASN A 248 2.44 -16.38 -3.74
CA ASN A 248 3.73 -16.17 -4.42
C ASN A 248 3.68 -16.52 -5.92
N ASP A 249 4.13 -15.57 -6.75
CA ASP A 249 4.16 -15.60 -8.22
C ASP A 249 2.76 -15.82 -8.85
N ALA A 250 1.67 -15.40 -8.21
CA ALA A 250 0.32 -15.64 -8.70
C ALA A 250 0.00 -14.90 -10.01
N ASP A 251 -0.71 -15.60 -10.88
CA ASP A 251 -1.37 -15.03 -12.05
C ASP A 251 -2.90 -15.27 -12.00
N LEU A 252 -3.61 -14.95 -13.08
CA LEU A 252 -5.06 -15.15 -13.18
C LEU A 252 -5.47 -16.62 -13.37
N GLY A 253 -4.51 -17.52 -13.58
CA GLY A 253 -4.77 -18.93 -13.87
C GLY A 253 -4.79 -19.83 -12.62
N GLY A 254 -5.11 -21.10 -12.89
CA GLY A 254 -5.06 -22.17 -11.90
C GLY A 254 -6.28 -22.21 -10.98
N LYS A 255 -6.32 -23.28 -10.15
CA LYS A 255 -7.42 -23.54 -9.20
C LYS A 255 -7.03 -23.32 -7.73
N LYS A 256 -5.81 -22.83 -7.49
CA LYS A 256 -5.35 -22.53 -6.12
C LYS A 256 -6.10 -21.31 -5.59
N LEU A 257 -6.59 -21.38 -4.37
CA LEU A 257 -7.30 -20.28 -3.70
C LEU A 257 -6.31 -19.26 -3.13
N PRO A 258 -6.74 -18.01 -2.93
CA PRO A 258 -8.06 -17.46 -3.30
C PRO A 258 -8.25 -17.33 -4.81
N GLU A 259 -9.50 -17.24 -5.26
CA GLU A 259 -9.84 -16.94 -6.66
C GLU A 259 -9.35 -15.53 -7.02
N PRO A 260 -8.93 -15.29 -8.29
CA PRO A 260 -8.43 -13.96 -8.69
C PRO A 260 -9.38 -12.80 -8.39
N ALA A 261 -10.67 -12.98 -8.70
CA ALA A 261 -11.68 -11.95 -8.45
C ALA A 261 -11.77 -11.58 -6.96
N THR A 262 -11.67 -12.56 -6.07
CA THR A 262 -11.67 -12.33 -4.62
C THR A 262 -10.47 -11.51 -4.18
N GLY A 263 -9.26 -11.83 -4.67
CA GLY A 263 -8.05 -11.06 -4.34
C GLY A 263 -8.12 -9.61 -4.80
N ILE A 264 -8.66 -9.37 -6.02
CA ILE A 264 -8.88 -8.02 -6.55
C ILE A 264 -9.87 -7.24 -5.67
N GLU A 265 -11.01 -7.86 -5.32
CA GLU A 265 -12.06 -7.22 -4.53
C GLU A 265 -11.60 -6.88 -3.12
N ILE A 266 -10.87 -7.77 -2.44
CA ILE A 266 -10.38 -7.54 -1.09
C ILE A 266 -9.38 -6.37 -1.07
N PHE A 267 -8.44 -6.30 -2.01
CA PHE A 267 -7.53 -5.17 -2.08
C PHE A 267 -8.28 -3.83 -2.24
N ARG A 268 -9.30 -3.78 -3.09
CA ARG A 268 -10.15 -2.60 -3.28
C ARG A 268 -10.98 -2.26 -2.03
N GLU A 269 -11.40 -3.27 -1.28
CA GLU A 269 -12.13 -3.09 -0.03
C GLU A 269 -11.21 -2.54 1.07
N GLN A 270 -10.03 -3.14 1.24
CA GLN A 270 -9.16 -2.85 2.38
C GLN A 270 -8.38 -1.54 2.23
N MET A 271 -8.02 -1.13 1.00
CA MET A 271 -7.19 0.06 0.78
C MET A 271 -7.98 1.26 0.24
N PRO A 272 -7.70 2.49 0.75
CA PRO A 272 -8.39 3.72 0.31
C PRO A 272 -7.83 4.22 -1.03
N ILE A 273 -8.03 3.45 -2.11
CA ILE A 273 -7.62 3.79 -3.47
C ILE A 273 -8.79 4.25 -4.35
N PHE A 274 -10.03 3.90 -3.97
CA PHE A 274 -11.26 4.27 -4.67
C PHE A 274 -12.32 4.76 -3.70
N ALA A 275 -13.27 5.53 -4.22
CA ALA A 275 -14.48 5.85 -3.47
C ALA A 275 -15.22 4.56 -3.09
N ALA A 276 -15.97 4.62 -2.00
CA ALA A 276 -16.77 3.47 -1.55
C ALA A 276 -17.71 3.01 -2.68
N GLY A 277 -17.73 1.71 -2.93
CA GLY A 277 -18.59 1.09 -3.98
C GLY A 277 -18.07 1.22 -5.41
N ASP A 278 -16.96 1.90 -5.67
CA ASP A 278 -16.35 1.92 -7.00
C ASP A 278 -15.65 0.59 -7.28
N ARG A 279 -16.17 -0.16 -8.25
CA ARG A 279 -15.63 -1.45 -8.70
C ARG A 279 -15.10 -1.44 -10.13
N THR A 280 -15.21 -0.31 -10.83
CA THR A 280 -14.96 -0.22 -12.28
C THR A 280 -13.73 0.60 -12.66
N THR A 281 -13.35 1.57 -11.85
CA THR A 281 -12.14 2.36 -12.10
C THR A 281 -10.91 1.46 -12.11
N PRO A 282 -10.06 1.50 -13.16
CA PRO A 282 -8.82 0.74 -13.22
C PRO A 282 -7.89 1.03 -12.04
N THR A 283 -7.14 0.03 -11.61
CA THR A 283 -6.16 0.17 -10.53
C THR A 283 -4.90 0.92 -10.96
N TYR A 284 -4.59 0.90 -12.26
CA TYR A 284 -3.51 1.74 -12.81
C TYR A 284 -3.94 3.20 -12.95
N ARG A 285 -3.08 4.12 -12.57
CA ARG A 285 -3.40 5.54 -12.49
C ARG A 285 -2.15 6.44 -12.51
N THR A 286 -2.33 7.73 -12.68
CA THR A 286 -1.22 8.68 -12.66
C THR A 286 -1.56 9.91 -11.83
N HIS A 287 -0.54 10.44 -11.12
CA HIS A 287 -0.65 11.65 -10.30
C HIS A 287 0.49 12.62 -10.61
N ARG A 288 0.15 13.86 -10.97
CA ARG A 288 1.09 14.96 -10.99
C ARG A 288 1.27 15.43 -9.55
N VAL A 289 2.38 15.06 -8.91
CA VAL A 289 2.62 15.35 -7.48
C VAL A 289 3.46 16.62 -7.26
N HIS A 290 4.19 17.05 -8.27
CA HIS A 290 5.01 18.25 -8.24
C HIS A 290 5.19 18.76 -9.68
N LYS A 291 5.55 20.06 -9.88
CA LYS A 291 5.86 20.58 -11.22
C LYS A 291 6.87 19.72 -11.98
N HIS A 292 7.87 19.24 -11.29
CA HIS A 292 8.94 18.42 -11.87
C HIS A 292 8.72 16.90 -11.77
N LEU A 293 7.65 16.42 -11.11
CA LEU A 293 7.46 14.99 -10.89
C LEU A 293 6.01 14.54 -11.16
N GLN A 294 5.88 13.54 -11.99
CA GLN A 294 4.63 12.79 -12.18
C GLN A 294 4.89 11.30 -11.94
N LEU A 295 3.95 10.65 -11.27
CA LEU A 295 3.99 9.24 -10.91
C LEU A 295 2.96 8.47 -11.74
N TRP A 296 3.34 7.29 -12.24
CA TRP A 296 2.45 6.33 -12.89
C TRP A 296 2.45 5.05 -12.06
N PHE A 297 1.31 4.68 -11.54
CA PHE A 297 1.11 3.43 -10.83
C PHE A 297 0.63 2.38 -11.82
N THR A 298 1.44 1.38 -12.10
CA THR A 298 1.05 0.26 -12.95
C THR A 298 0.42 -0.86 -12.13
N GLU A 299 -0.49 -1.60 -12.75
CA GLU A 299 -1.13 -2.77 -12.17
C GLU A 299 -0.47 -4.03 -12.73
N GLY A 300 0.03 -4.87 -11.84
CA GLY A 300 0.81 -6.05 -12.20
C GLY A 300 0.03 -7.36 -12.22
N ARG A 301 -1.19 -7.42 -11.69
CA ARG A 301 -1.90 -8.69 -11.45
C ARG A 301 -3.24 -8.81 -12.17
N ASP A 302 -4.01 -7.69 -12.32
CA ASP A 302 -5.38 -7.73 -12.83
C ASP A 302 -5.50 -8.09 -14.31
N TYR A 303 -4.45 -7.85 -15.10
CA TYR A 303 -4.50 -7.92 -16.58
C TYR A 303 -3.48 -8.87 -17.18
N ARG A 304 -2.68 -9.56 -16.35
CA ARG A 304 -1.52 -10.33 -16.82
C ARG A 304 -1.89 -11.62 -17.51
N SER A 305 -1.09 -11.96 -18.50
CA SER A 305 -1.07 -13.28 -19.12
C SER A 305 -0.59 -14.35 -18.13
N PRO A 306 -0.93 -15.63 -18.34
CA PRO A 306 -0.37 -16.71 -17.53
C PRO A 306 1.15 -16.70 -17.52
N ASN A 307 1.78 -16.86 -16.34
CA ASN A 307 3.24 -16.85 -16.20
C ASN A 307 3.95 -17.89 -17.07
N LYS A 308 3.33 -19.06 -17.24
CA LYS A 308 3.85 -20.18 -18.04
C LYS A 308 3.62 -20.06 -19.54
N GLN A 309 2.90 -19.03 -19.99
CA GLN A 309 2.80 -18.75 -21.43
C GLN A 309 4.19 -18.44 -21.99
N PRO A 310 4.58 -18.92 -23.16
CA PRO A 310 5.85 -18.52 -23.80
C PRO A 310 5.94 -16.99 -23.93
N ASP A 311 7.15 -16.45 -23.69
CA ASP A 311 7.38 -15.01 -23.86
C ASP A 311 7.26 -14.60 -25.32
N GLY A 312 6.77 -13.38 -25.57
CA GLY A 312 6.55 -12.86 -26.92
C GLY A 312 5.49 -11.76 -26.95
N PRO A 313 5.12 -11.28 -28.15
CA PRO A 313 4.27 -10.09 -28.31
C PRO A 313 2.84 -10.25 -27.76
N GLU A 314 2.35 -11.47 -27.59
CA GLU A 314 1.01 -11.74 -27.04
C GLU A 314 1.01 -11.98 -25.53
N LYS A 315 2.18 -11.91 -24.86
CA LYS A 315 2.32 -12.08 -23.43
C LYS A 315 2.57 -10.74 -22.77
N SER A 316 1.74 -10.38 -21.80
CA SER A 316 1.79 -9.07 -21.15
C SER A 316 1.46 -9.17 -19.65
N ILE A 317 2.15 -8.38 -18.83
CA ILE A 317 1.76 -8.08 -17.46
C ILE A 317 0.67 -7.02 -17.45
N TRP A 318 0.81 -6.00 -18.27
CA TRP A 318 -0.06 -4.83 -18.24
C TRP A 318 -1.36 -5.00 -19.05
N GLY A 319 -1.37 -5.91 -20.01
CA GLY A 319 -2.43 -5.96 -21.02
C GLY A 319 -2.38 -4.76 -21.97
N ARG A 320 -3.08 -4.87 -23.08
CA ARG A 320 -3.04 -3.87 -24.16
C ARG A 320 -3.57 -2.50 -23.73
N GLU A 321 -4.66 -2.47 -22.97
CA GLU A 321 -5.31 -1.21 -22.58
C GLU A 321 -4.42 -0.39 -21.64
N GLN A 322 -3.87 -1.01 -20.59
CA GLN A 322 -2.96 -0.33 -19.69
C GLN A 322 -1.67 0.11 -20.38
N ARG A 323 -1.12 -0.73 -21.28
CA ARG A 323 0.07 -0.38 -22.06
C ARG A 323 -0.18 0.87 -22.90
N ASN A 324 -1.28 0.93 -23.64
CA ASN A 324 -1.66 2.08 -24.45
C ASN A 324 -1.85 3.34 -23.59
N TRP A 325 -2.54 3.20 -22.46
CA TRP A 325 -2.73 4.30 -21.52
C TRP A 325 -1.39 4.82 -20.98
N LEU A 326 -0.48 3.93 -20.61
CA LEU A 326 0.85 4.30 -20.09
C LEU A 326 1.64 5.09 -21.14
N GLU A 327 1.71 4.60 -22.36
CA GLU A 327 2.40 5.26 -23.47
C GLU A 327 1.80 6.64 -23.78
N GLN A 328 0.49 6.73 -23.94
CA GLN A 328 -0.21 7.99 -24.23
C GLN A 328 -0.01 9.03 -23.15
N THR A 329 -0.14 8.63 -21.89
CA THR A 329 -0.02 9.57 -20.76
C THR A 329 1.43 9.98 -20.48
N LEU A 330 2.41 9.10 -20.73
CA LEU A 330 3.83 9.46 -20.70
C LEU A 330 4.18 10.47 -21.78
N GLN A 331 3.68 10.31 -23.00
CA GLN A 331 3.87 11.27 -24.10
C GLN A 331 3.24 12.64 -23.80
N ALA A 332 2.05 12.64 -23.20
CA ALA A 332 1.33 13.87 -22.90
C ALA A 332 1.93 14.65 -21.70
N SER A 333 2.78 14.03 -20.90
CA SER A 333 3.34 14.64 -19.70
C SER A 333 4.53 15.54 -20.02
N ASP A 334 4.49 16.76 -19.47
CA ASP A 334 5.59 17.73 -19.45
C ASP A 334 6.43 17.69 -18.16
N ALA A 335 6.19 16.72 -17.27
CA ALA A 335 6.99 16.55 -16.06
C ALA A 335 8.45 16.31 -16.38
N THR A 336 9.34 16.95 -15.63
CA THR A 336 10.80 16.75 -15.77
C THR A 336 11.21 15.31 -15.49
N TRP A 337 10.68 14.73 -14.41
CA TRP A 337 10.87 13.35 -14.00
C TRP A 337 9.55 12.59 -14.13
N LYS A 338 9.61 11.49 -14.84
CA LYS A 338 8.51 10.56 -15.02
C LYS A 338 8.86 9.27 -14.29
N VAL A 339 8.11 8.95 -13.26
CA VAL A 339 8.41 7.77 -12.42
C VAL A 339 7.29 6.76 -12.54
N ILE A 340 7.64 5.57 -13.00
CA ILE A 340 6.74 4.42 -13.06
C ILE A 340 6.92 3.64 -11.77
N ILE A 341 5.85 3.59 -10.97
CA ILE A 341 5.75 2.75 -9.78
C ILE A 341 5.22 1.40 -10.24
N THR A 342 6.05 0.38 -10.13
CA THR A 342 5.69 -0.97 -10.55
C THR A 342 5.81 -1.94 -9.38
N PRO A 343 4.79 -2.77 -9.11
CA PRO A 343 4.92 -3.78 -8.06
C PRO A 343 6.09 -4.73 -8.31
N THR A 344 6.27 -5.19 -9.56
CA THR A 344 7.35 -6.11 -9.96
C THR A 344 8.50 -5.38 -10.67
N PRO A 345 9.74 -5.89 -10.63
CA PRO A 345 10.90 -5.25 -11.26
C PRO A 345 10.87 -5.34 -12.79
N MET A 346 11.54 -4.37 -13.42
CA MET A 346 11.68 -4.29 -14.88
C MET A 346 13.11 -4.34 -15.36
N VAL A 347 14.10 -3.95 -14.54
CA VAL A 347 15.51 -3.79 -14.94
C VAL A 347 16.46 -4.67 -14.15
N GLY A 348 16.40 -4.60 -12.82
CA GLY A 348 17.41 -5.25 -11.98
C GLY A 348 17.52 -6.75 -12.20
N PRO A 349 18.71 -7.35 -12.05
CA PRO A 349 18.83 -8.80 -12.24
C PRO A 349 18.01 -9.58 -11.22
N ASP A 350 17.53 -10.74 -11.63
CA ASP A 350 16.78 -11.69 -10.84
C ASP A 350 17.32 -13.11 -11.02
N ARG A 351 16.78 -14.06 -10.29
CA ARG A 351 17.05 -15.48 -10.50
C ARG A 351 16.52 -15.93 -11.86
N ASN A 352 17.33 -16.63 -12.62
CA ASN A 352 16.96 -17.09 -13.98
C ASN A 352 15.84 -18.14 -14.00
N SER A 353 15.51 -18.75 -12.85
CA SER A 353 14.42 -19.71 -12.72
C SER A 353 13.02 -19.07 -12.56
N LYS A 354 12.95 -17.76 -12.34
CA LYS A 354 11.69 -17.02 -12.22
C LYS A 354 11.07 -16.74 -13.59
N VAL A 355 9.75 -16.63 -13.64
CA VAL A 355 8.99 -16.43 -14.89
C VAL A 355 7.83 -15.42 -14.75
N ASP A 356 7.80 -14.64 -13.68
CA ASP A 356 6.64 -13.86 -13.26
C ASP A 356 6.78 -12.35 -13.44
N ASN A 357 7.95 -11.85 -13.88
CA ASN A 357 8.20 -10.43 -14.03
C ASN A 357 8.96 -10.07 -15.32
N HIS A 358 9.15 -8.78 -15.56
CA HIS A 358 9.76 -8.23 -16.77
C HIS A 358 11.27 -8.52 -16.90
N THR A 359 11.97 -8.85 -15.82
CA THR A 359 13.40 -9.18 -15.89
C THR A 359 13.65 -10.64 -16.24
N ASN A 360 12.65 -11.51 -16.15
CA ASN A 360 12.79 -12.95 -16.31
C ASN A 360 12.85 -13.34 -17.79
N LEU A 361 13.90 -14.11 -18.16
CA LEU A 361 14.19 -14.49 -19.55
C LEU A 361 13.09 -15.33 -20.21
N ALA A 362 12.40 -16.18 -19.44
CA ALA A 362 11.23 -16.93 -19.86
C ALA A 362 9.91 -16.32 -19.32
N GLY A 363 9.98 -15.13 -18.73
CA GLY A 363 8.87 -14.41 -18.14
C GLY A 363 8.21 -13.44 -19.10
N PHE A 364 8.38 -12.15 -18.88
CA PHE A 364 7.76 -11.06 -19.64
C PHE A 364 8.82 -10.10 -20.22
N LYS A 365 9.98 -10.64 -20.58
CA LYS A 365 11.10 -9.83 -21.06
C LYS A 365 10.77 -9.11 -22.36
N HIS A 366 10.02 -9.74 -23.27
CA HIS A 366 9.60 -9.11 -24.53
C HIS A 366 8.81 -7.82 -24.31
N GLU A 367 7.91 -7.80 -23.33
CA GLU A 367 7.14 -6.59 -23.00
C GLU A 367 8.04 -5.47 -22.48
N ALA A 368 8.98 -5.77 -21.58
CA ALA A 368 9.95 -4.79 -21.07
C ALA A 368 10.86 -4.26 -22.21
N ASP A 369 11.46 -5.15 -23.00
CA ASP A 369 12.36 -4.77 -24.11
C ASP A 369 11.64 -3.88 -25.14
N SER A 370 10.41 -4.23 -25.50
CA SER A 370 9.59 -3.44 -26.42
C SER A 370 9.21 -2.08 -25.84
N PHE A 371 8.95 -2.01 -24.54
CA PHE A 371 8.66 -0.73 -23.87
C PHE A 371 9.90 0.17 -23.77
N PHE A 372 11.04 -0.39 -23.43
CA PHE A 372 12.30 0.38 -23.39
C PHE A 372 12.73 0.88 -24.78
N ALA A 373 12.52 0.06 -25.84
CA ALA A 373 12.72 0.50 -27.21
C ALA A 373 11.78 1.67 -27.57
N TRP A 374 10.49 1.55 -27.21
CA TRP A 374 9.52 2.62 -27.39
C TRP A 374 9.90 3.91 -26.67
N LEU A 375 10.33 3.85 -25.39
CA LEU A 375 10.80 5.00 -24.65
C LEU A 375 11.93 5.73 -25.38
N ARG A 376 12.88 4.98 -25.94
CA ARG A 376 14.00 5.52 -26.71
C ARG A 376 13.55 6.16 -28.02
N GLU A 377 12.69 5.48 -28.79
CA GLU A 377 12.16 5.99 -30.06
C GLU A 377 11.38 7.27 -29.87
N GLN A 378 10.56 7.33 -28.82
CA GLN A 378 9.74 8.50 -28.47
C GLN A 378 10.55 9.58 -27.70
N LYS A 379 11.85 9.39 -27.54
CA LYS A 379 12.72 10.32 -26.80
C LYS A 379 12.19 10.67 -25.40
N GLN A 380 11.60 9.66 -24.73
CA GLN A 380 11.12 9.82 -23.37
C GLN A 380 12.31 9.79 -22.41
N ASP A 381 12.95 10.93 -22.24
CA ASP A 381 14.06 11.12 -21.33
C ASP A 381 13.58 11.21 -19.87
N ARG A 382 14.46 10.88 -18.91
CA ARG A 382 14.22 10.97 -17.46
C ARG A 382 13.04 10.17 -16.96
N VAL A 383 12.83 8.99 -17.56
CA VAL A 383 11.92 7.97 -17.05
C VAL A 383 12.69 7.08 -16.07
N LEU A 384 12.17 6.96 -14.86
CA LEU A 384 12.68 6.09 -13.81
C LEU A 384 11.62 5.05 -13.46
N THR A 385 12.03 3.90 -12.97
CA THR A 385 11.16 2.89 -12.40
C THR A 385 11.48 2.70 -10.92
N PHE A 386 10.45 2.64 -10.07
CA PHE A 386 10.58 2.25 -8.67
C PHE A 386 9.78 0.97 -8.47
N CYS A 387 10.43 -0.06 -7.91
CA CYS A 387 9.79 -1.37 -7.82
C CYS A 387 9.75 -1.93 -6.40
N GLY A 388 8.71 -2.74 -6.14
CA GLY A 388 8.56 -3.67 -5.03
C GLY A 388 9.06 -5.07 -5.36
N ASP A 389 8.43 -6.12 -4.81
CA ASP A 389 8.66 -7.56 -4.98
C ASP A 389 10.07 -8.02 -4.59
N ARG A 390 11.09 -7.22 -4.83
CA ARG A 390 12.44 -7.53 -4.46
C ARG A 390 12.64 -7.36 -2.96
N HIS A 391 13.09 -8.40 -2.33
CA HIS A 391 13.45 -8.37 -0.93
C HIS A 391 14.86 -7.85 -0.70
N TRP A 392 15.43 -7.09 -1.68
CA TRP A 392 16.73 -6.42 -1.59
C TRP A 392 16.73 -5.08 -2.29
N GLN A 393 17.48 -4.13 -1.72
CA GLN A 393 17.63 -2.79 -2.27
C GLN A 393 18.70 -2.73 -3.34
N TYR A 394 18.43 -2.03 -4.42
CA TYR A 394 19.41 -1.74 -5.47
C TYR A 394 19.06 -0.49 -6.29
N HIS A 395 20.05 0.02 -7.02
CA HIS A 395 19.91 0.90 -8.16
C HIS A 395 20.54 0.21 -9.38
N SER A 396 19.74 -0.05 -10.40
CA SER A 396 20.15 -0.72 -11.64
C SER A 396 19.83 0.14 -12.86
N ILE A 397 20.66 0.03 -13.90
CA ILE A 397 20.55 0.81 -15.13
C ILE A 397 20.61 -0.14 -16.33
N HIS A 398 19.52 -0.16 -17.08
CA HIS A 398 19.40 -0.94 -18.31
C HIS A 398 20.32 -0.38 -19.42
N PRO A 399 20.83 -1.18 -20.37
CA PRO A 399 21.65 -0.69 -21.50
C PRO A 399 20.97 0.41 -22.34
N LEU A 400 19.65 0.46 -22.40
CA LEU A 400 18.88 1.53 -23.05
C LEU A 400 18.67 2.78 -22.18
N GLY A 401 19.26 2.85 -20.99
CA GLY A 401 19.28 4.03 -20.13
C GLY A 401 18.13 4.12 -19.12
N VAL A 402 17.20 3.17 -19.08
CA VAL A 402 16.14 3.13 -18.04
C VAL A 402 16.76 2.77 -16.70
N GLU A 403 16.48 3.55 -15.68
CA GLU A 403 17.01 3.34 -14.33
C GLU A 403 15.90 2.85 -13.39
N GLU A 404 16.25 1.86 -12.58
CA GLU A 404 15.34 1.25 -11.60
C GLU A 404 15.92 1.32 -10.20
N PHE A 405 15.04 1.68 -9.24
CA PHE A 405 15.32 1.70 -7.82
C PHE A 405 14.39 0.70 -7.11
N SER A 406 14.96 -0.35 -6.56
CA SER A 406 14.22 -1.29 -5.72
C SER A 406 14.23 -0.81 -4.28
N VAL A 407 13.05 -0.81 -3.65
CA VAL A 407 12.89 -0.37 -2.26
C VAL A 407 13.32 -1.44 -1.24
N GLY A 408 13.41 -2.71 -1.64
CA GLY A 408 13.65 -3.83 -0.75
C GLY A 408 12.42 -4.22 0.08
N ALA A 409 12.60 -5.13 1.02
CA ALA A 409 11.58 -5.45 2.03
C ALA A 409 11.56 -4.37 3.12
N LEU A 410 10.39 -4.08 3.69
CA LEU A 410 10.26 -3.11 4.78
C LEU A 410 10.86 -3.59 6.11
N ASN A 411 11.11 -4.89 6.26
CA ASN A 411 11.60 -5.46 7.50
C ASN A 411 12.74 -6.46 7.28
N ASP A 412 13.66 -6.49 8.22
CA ASP A 412 14.88 -7.32 8.20
C ASP A 412 14.59 -8.81 7.99
N GLU A 413 13.54 -9.33 8.63
CA GLU A 413 13.17 -10.74 8.59
C GLU A 413 12.69 -11.19 7.20
N ASN A 414 12.38 -10.24 6.31
CA ASN A 414 11.97 -10.51 4.94
C ASN A 414 13.04 -10.16 3.90
N ALA A 415 14.14 -9.52 4.33
CA ALA A 415 15.25 -9.17 3.45
C ALA A 415 16.10 -10.39 3.09
N ILE A 416 16.51 -10.50 1.83
CA ILE A 416 17.31 -11.62 1.32
C ILE A 416 18.52 -11.10 0.53
N ARG A 417 19.51 -11.96 0.32
CA ARG A 417 20.65 -11.64 -0.53
C ARG A 417 20.21 -11.48 -1.98
N GLY A 418 20.55 -10.34 -2.58
CA GLY A 418 20.16 -10.00 -3.96
C GLY A 418 21.04 -10.61 -5.03
N GLU A 419 20.52 -10.67 -6.24
CA GLU A 419 21.25 -11.09 -7.44
C GLU A 419 22.08 -9.93 -8.02
N LYS A 420 23.19 -10.29 -8.67
CA LYS A 420 24.12 -9.32 -9.27
C LYS A 420 24.29 -9.57 -10.75
N PRO A 421 24.55 -8.53 -11.57
CA PRO A 421 24.94 -8.69 -12.97
C PRO A 421 26.14 -9.62 -13.14
N GLY A 422 26.17 -10.40 -14.23
CA GLY A 422 27.26 -11.34 -14.55
C GLY A 422 27.22 -12.66 -13.76
N GLY A 423 26.24 -12.89 -12.90
CA GLY A 423 26.07 -14.15 -12.19
C GLY A 423 25.46 -15.24 -13.07
N LYS A 424 26.03 -16.48 -13.04
CA LYS A 424 25.54 -17.61 -13.86
C LYS A 424 24.07 -17.99 -13.61
N GLY A 425 23.53 -17.71 -12.43
CA GLY A 425 22.15 -18.03 -12.03
C GLY A 425 21.19 -16.87 -12.17
N THR A 426 21.61 -15.75 -12.79
CA THR A 426 20.82 -14.54 -12.90
C THR A 426 20.20 -14.35 -14.28
N THR A 427 19.27 -13.42 -14.38
CA THR A 427 18.67 -12.98 -15.65
C THR A 427 19.59 -12.09 -16.48
N ASP A 428 20.76 -11.72 -15.96
CA ASP A 428 21.81 -10.95 -16.66
C ASP A 428 23.18 -11.65 -16.55
N PRO A 429 23.33 -12.84 -17.15
CA PRO A 429 24.58 -13.60 -17.08
C PRO A 429 25.76 -12.91 -17.78
N ASP A 430 25.50 -12.06 -18.76
CA ASP A 430 26.51 -11.33 -19.54
C ASP A 430 26.95 -10.01 -18.86
N GLY A 431 26.29 -9.61 -17.76
CA GLY A 431 26.63 -8.41 -16.99
C GLY A 431 26.36 -7.11 -17.75
N LEU A 432 25.31 -7.05 -18.56
CA LEU A 432 24.92 -5.89 -19.37
C LEU A 432 24.28 -4.78 -18.53
N ILE A 433 23.61 -5.15 -17.43
CA ILE A 433 22.98 -4.21 -16.50
C ILE A 433 24.06 -3.59 -15.62
N ARG A 434 24.15 -2.28 -15.61
CA ARG A 434 25.00 -1.58 -14.66
C ARG A 434 24.25 -1.43 -13.32
N GLN A 435 24.85 -1.88 -12.22
CA GLN A 435 24.25 -1.81 -10.88
C GLN A 435 25.13 -0.96 -9.94
N PRO A 436 24.95 0.37 -9.91
CA PRO A 436 25.74 1.28 -9.07
C PRO A 436 25.57 1.03 -7.58
N TYR A 437 24.43 0.50 -7.17
CA TYR A 437 24.15 0.18 -5.78
C TYR A 437 23.40 -1.15 -5.65
N ILE A 438 23.83 -1.93 -4.70
CA ILE A 438 23.11 -3.02 -4.04
C ILE A 438 23.58 -3.03 -2.59
N TYR A 439 22.69 -3.25 -1.63
CA TYR A 439 23.12 -3.32 -0.24
C TYR A 439 24.13 -4.46 0.00
N ARG A 440 24.98 -4.31 1.03
CA ARG A 440 26.05 -5.26 1.33
C ARG A 440 25.52 -6.49 2.06
N GLU A 441 24.77 -6.25 3.12
CA GLU A 441 24.11 -7.28 3.93
C GLU A 441 22.59 -7.10 3.86
N PRO A 442 21.82 -8.20 3.84
CA PRO A 442 20.37 -8.13 3.84
C PRO A 442 19.85 -7.35 5.03
N THR A 443 19.12 -6.27 4.75
CA THR A 443 18.41 -5.47 5.73
C THR A 443 17.10 -4.99 5.16
N GLY A 444 16.10 -4.84 6.01
CA GLY A 444 14.87 -4.13 5.70
C GLY A 444 15.15 -2.66 5.41
N GLY A 445 14.16 -1.95 4.89
CA GLY A 445 14.32 -0.53 4.66
C GLY A 445 13.31 0.07 3.69
N PHE A 446 13.61 1.25 3.21
CA PHE A 446 12.73 2.03 2.36
C PHE A 446 13.50 2.99 1.45
N LEU A 447 12.84 3.48 0.42
CA LEU A 447 13.34 4.56 -0.43
C LEU A 447 12.70 5.88 0.00
N HIS A 448 13.52 6.89 0.31
CA HIS A 448 13.09 8.27 0.55
C HIS A 448 13.44 9.11 -0.67
N VAL A 449 12.48 9.84 -1.19
CA VAL A 449 12.61 10.66 -2.39
C VAL A 449 12.28 12.11 -2.06
N THR A 450 13.15 13.03 -2.46
CA THR A 450 12.90 14.46 -2.34
C THR A 450 12.97 15.13 -3.70
N VAL A 451 11.96 15.92 -4.04
CA VAL A 451 11.91 16.77 -5.22
C VAL A 451 12.11 18.21 -4.79
N HIS A 452 13.11 18.88 -5.35
CA HIS A 452 13.40 20.29 -5.10
C HIS A 452 12.77 21.21 -6.15
N GLY A 453 12.54 22.47 -5.80
CA GLY A 453 11.98 23.47 -6.71
C GLY A 453 12.85 23.78 -7.93
N ASP A 454 14.15 23.50 -7.86
CA ASP A 454 15.09 23.57 -8.99
C ASP A 454 15.06 22.32 -9.88
N GLY A 455 14.19 21.36 -9.59
CA GLY A 455 14.01 20.11 -10.30
C GLY A 455 15.03 19.02 -9.96
N ARG A 456 15.91 19.21 -8.99
CA ARG A 456 16.73 18.11 -8.47
C ARG A 456 15.86 17.06 -7.80
N LEU A 457 16.17 15.79 -8.07
CA LEU A 457 15.55 14.63 -7.46
C LEU A 457 16.63 13.91 -6.63
N VAL A 458 16.41 13.78 -5.33
CA VAL A 458 17.30 13.05 -4.42
C VAL A 458 16.61 11.75 -4.02
N LEU A 459 17.29 10.63 -4.26
CA LEU A 459 16.80 9.28 -3.96
C LEU A 459 17.73 8.65 -2.93
N THR A 460 17.21 8.34 -1.76
CA THR A 460 18.00 7.84 -0.64
C THR A 460 17.43 6.52 -0.14
N HIS A 461 18.23 5.45 -0.22
CA HIS A 461 17.92 4.17 0.43
C HIS A 461 18.31 4.24 1.90
N HIS A 462 17.41 3.84 2.75
CA HIS A 462 17.59 3.70 4.19
C HIS A 462 17.41 2.24 4.60
N ASP A 463 18.04 1.84 5.72
CA ASP A 463 17.65 0.62 6.41
C ASP A 463 16.32 0.83 7.19
N ASP A 464 15.83 -0.21 7.86
CA ASP A 464 14.57 -0.17 8.60
C ASP A 464 14.63 0.65 9.91
N HIS A 465 15.82 1.06 10.34
CA HIS A 465 16.04 2.00 11.43
C HIS A 465 16.32 3.44 10.98
N GLY A 466 16.38 3.67 9.66
CA GLY A 466 16.55 5.00 9.05
C GLY A 466 18.01 5.40 8.80
N VAL A 467 18.96 4.48 8.92
CA VAL A 467 20.36 4.75 8.53
C VAL A 467 20.45 4.84 7.02
N VAL A 468 21.13 5.88 6.53
CA VAL A 468 21.35 6.06 5.09
C VAL A 468 22.33 5.01 4.57
N LEU A 469 21.90 4.22 3.59
CA LEU A 469 22.71 3.20 2.94
C LEU A 469 23.29 3.67 1.60
N ASN A 470 22.51 4.48 0.85
CA ASN A 470 22.91 5.00 -0.44
C ASN A 470 22.12 6.27 -0.76
N SER A 471 22.72 7.21 -1.48
CA SER A 471 22.00 8.40 -1.96
C SER A 471 22.44 8.77 -3.38
N VAL A 472 21.48 9.07 -4.23
CA VAL A 472 21.69 9.47 -5.62
C VAL A 472 20.97 10.79 -5.86
N THR A 473 21.70 11.78 -6.41
CA THR A 473 21.11 13.05 -6.85
C THR A 473 21.02 13.09 -8.37
N LYS A 474 19.84 13.35 -8.88
CA LYS A 474 19.56 13.60 -10.30
C LYS A 474 19.30 15.10 -10.50
N SER A 475 19.97 15.71 -11.47
CA SER A 475 19.83 17.12 -11.76
C SER A 475 19.28 17.34 -13.17
N ILE A 476 18.57 18.46 -13.36
CA ILE A 476 18.19 18.94 -14.69
C ILE A 476 19.43 19.57 -15.32
N THR A 477 20.45 18.82 -15.66
CA THR A 477 21.53 19.33 -16.49
C THR A 477 20.99 19.51 -17.91
N THR A 478 20.96 20.73 -18.40
CA THR A 478 20.89 21.01 -19.84
C THR A 478 22.05 20.27 -20.50
N ARG A 479 21.74 19.32 -21.37
CA ARG A 479 22.73 18.75 -22.31
C ARG A 479 23.11 19.78 -23.36
#